data_a2d17e9a8c79752b0b5cbf411a5d4cd2
#
_entry.id   a2d17e9a8c79752b0b5cbf411a5d4cd2
#
_cell.length_a   1.000
_cell.length_b   1.000
_cell.length_c   1.000
_cell.angle_alpha   90.00
_cell.angle_beta   90.00
_cell.angle_gamma   90.00
#
_symmetry.space_group_name_H-M   'P 1'
#
loop_
_entity.id
_entity.type
_entity.pdbx_description
1 polymer ?
#
loop_
_entity_poly.entity_id
_entity_poly.type
_entity_poly.pdbx_seq_one_letter_code
_entity_poly.pdbx_strand_id
1 'polypeptide(L)'
;MKRMFADTPDGQIYYRTEGAGEPVLFMHKASLSSEEFTELLPAVGKKYRAIAVDVLGCGNSDQPNFKPQIEDYARNIIHFLDALKIEKTNIVGRLFGASIAIELAAVYPERVNKLILCDCLYVEPEVLKKAEQEYRNETVVFKEDGSHLINVWNGRRAKPPVKLEMAQRATIEYLKSDLGRRAGDSHHAKFVYDVGPRLSKTKSPVLLLYSERSGLYPRAEAIKKLIPSCSVKLITGTPSFPTWEKPAEYTAAILDFLQNLDSHNTMSK
;
A
#
# COMPACT_ATOMS: atom_id res chain seq x y z
N MET A 1 4.77 10.82 16.67
CA MET A 1 3.99 10.69 15.43
C MET A 1 2.87 11.73 15.41
N LYS A 2 2.84 12.57 14.38
CA LYS A 2 1.80 13.59 14.18
C LYS A 2 0.69 13.03 13.28
N ARG A 3 -0.54 13.52 13.48
CA ARG A 3 -1.73 13.21 12.67
C ARG A 3 -2.21 14.52 12.04
N MET A 4 -2.40 14.52 10.74
CA MET A 4 -2.63 15.74 9.97
C MET A 4 -3.58 15.51 8.81
N PHE A 5 -4.10 16.60 8.25
CA PHE A 5 -4.82 16.59 6.99
C PHE A 5 -4.10 17.50 5.99
N ALA A 6 -4.21 17.14 4.72
CA ALA A 6 -3.79 17.96 3.60
C ALA A 6 -5.01 18.24 2.70
N ASP A 7 -5.24 19.49 2.34
CA ASP A 7 -6.26 19.86 1.38
C ASP A 7 -5.76 19.58 -0.04
N THR A 8 -6.55 18.82 -0.80
CA THR A 8 -6.27 18.50 -2.20
C THR A 8 -7.49 18.86 -3.06
N PRO A 9 -7.34 18.98 -4.39
CA PRO A 9 -8.49 19.18 -5.28
C PRO A 9 -9.58 18.08 -5.19
N ASP A 10 -9.20 16.88 -4.71
CA ASP A 10 -10.10 15.73 -4.61
C ASP A 10 -10.71 15.57 -3.19
N GLY A 11 -10.38 16.46 -2.24
CA GLY A 11 -10.83 16.45 -0.85
C GLY A 11 -9.68 16.43 0.15
N GLN A 12 -10.01 16.34 1.44
CA GLN A 12 -9.04 16.27 2.52
C GLN A 12 -8.46 14.86 2.64
N ILE A 13 -7.13 14.80 2.66
CA ILE A 13 -6.37 13.55 2.79
C ILE A 13 -5.72 13.51 4.18
N TYR A 14 -6.11 12.53 4.97
CA TYR A 14 -5.50 12.28 6.27
C TYR A 14 -4.16 11.56 6.13
N TYR A 15 -3.20 11.94 6.95
CA TYR A 15 -1.91 11.25 7.02
C TYR A 15 -1.30 11.29 8.41
N ARG A 16 -0.40 10.33 8.65
CA ARG A 16 0.48 10.28 9.82
C ARG A 16 1.89 10.59 9.38
N THR A 17 2.65 11.32 10.19
CA THR A 17 4.06 11.60 9.87
C THR A 17 4.95 11.55 11.10
N GLU A 18 6.19 11.10 10.88
CA GLU A 18 7.22 11.00 11.90
C GLU A 18 8.59 11.35 11.29
N GLY A 19 9.45 12.04 12.06
CA GLY A 19 10.78 12.42 11.62
C GLY A 19 10.82 13.60 10.67
N ALA A 20 11.97 13.79 10.02
CA ALA A 20 12.25 14.88 9.08
C ALA A 20 13.26 14.41 8.02
N GLY A 21 13.53 15.27 7.01
CA GLY A 21 14.48 14.99 5.94
C GLY A 21 13.83 14.39 4.70
N GLU A 22 14.51 13.47 4.01
CA GLU A 22 14.04 12.86 2.79
C GLU A 22 12.71 12.10 3.01
N PRO A 23 11.68 12.35 2.18
CA PRO A 23 10.37 11.75 2.39
C PRO A 23 10.33 10.27 1.97
N VAL A 24 9.59 9.48 2.77
CA VAL A 24 9.18 8.10 2.46
C VAL A 24 7.68 8.00 2.63
N LEU A 25 6.96 7.83 1.54
CA LEU A 25 5.51 7.71 1.51
C LEU A 25 5.07 6.25 1.61
N PHE A 26 4.20 5.95 2.56
CA PHE A 26 3.61 4.63 2.78
C PHE A 26 2.15 4.62 2.35
N MET A 27 1.77 3.67 1.48
CA MET A 27 0.41 3.46 1.00
C MET A 27 -0.06 2.05 1.35
N HIS A 28 -1.19 1.97 2.05
CA HIS A 28 -1.74 0.78 2.66
C HIS A 28 -2.49 -0.14 1.68
N LYS A 29 -2.84 -1.35 2.13
CA LYS A 29 -3.75 -2.25 1.41
C LYS A 29 -5.21 -1.78 1.52
N ALA A 30 -6.06 -2.14 0.57
CA ALA A 30 -7.44 -1.70 0.44
C ALA A 30 -8.32 -1.81 1.70
N SER A 31 -8.08 -2.80 2.55
CA SER A 31 -8.88 -3.03 3.76
C SER A 31 -8.33 -2.39 5.03
N LEU A 32 -7.34 -1.51 4.91
CA LEU A 32 -6.72 -0.80 6.03
C LEU A 32 -6.62 0.71 5.74
N SER A 33 -5.81 1.39 6.51
CA SER A 33 -5.48 2.82 6.41
C SER A 33 -4.00 3.01 6.73
N SER A 34 -3.54 4.25 6.93
CA SER A 34 -2.21 4.57 7.46
C SER A 34 -1.89 3.87 8.79
N GLU A 35 -2.92 3.38 9.48
CA GLU A 35 -2.80 2.55 10.68
C GLU A 35 -1.95 1.30 10.44
N GLU A 36 -1.89 0.79 9.20
CA GLU A 36 -1.06 -0.34 8.82
C GLU A 36 0.42 -0.16 9.12
N PHE A 37 0.90 1.09 9.13
CA PHE A 37 2.33 1.41 9.23
C PHE A 37 2.73 2.06 10.56
N THR A 38 1.81 2.18 11.53
CA THR A 38 2.09 2.87 12.80
C THR A 38 3.25 2.29 13.58
N GLU A 39 3.49 0.98 13.46
CA GLU A 39 4.63 0.32 14.09
C GLU A 39 5.97 0.56 13.36
N LEU A 40 5.93 0.92 12.07
CA LEU A 40 7.13 1.16 11.25
C LEU A 40 7.59 2.63 11.30
N LEU A 41 6.63 3.57 11.33
CA LEU A 41 6.90 4.99 11.22
C LEU A 41 7.92 5.52 12.25
N PRO A 42 7.89 5.12 13.55
CA PRO A 42 8.85 5.63 14.53
C PRO A 42 10.31 5.24 14.23
N ALA A 43 10.53 4.06 13.69
CA ALA A 43 11.88 3.59 13.38
C ALA A 43 12.41 4.19 12.06
N VAL A 44 11.54 4.29 11.02
CA VAL A 44 11.88 4.97 9.76
C VAL A 44 12.09 6.47 9.99
N GLY A 45 11.26 7.08 10.85
CA GLY A 45 11.31 8.50 11.20
C GLY A 45 12.60 8.95 11.90
N LYS A 46 13.43 8.02 12.38
CA LYS A 46 14.77 8.35 12.92
C LYS A 46 15.75 8.83 11.83
N LYS A 47 15.50 8.51 10.56
CA LYS A 47 16.41 8.80 9.43
C LYS A 47 15.73 9.55 8.28
N TYR A 48 14.42 9.44 8.15
CA TYR A 48 13.61 9.95 7.05
C TYR A 48 12.39 10.72 7.56
N ARG A 49 11.75 11.50 6.71
CA ARG A 49 10.39 11.96 6.95
C ARG A 49 9.42 10.87 6.51
N ALA A 50 9.06 9.99 7.43
CA ALA A 50 8.09 8.92 7.18
C ALA A 50 6.67 9.50 7.15
N ILE A 51 5.91 9.20 6.09
CA ILE A 51 4.54 9.69 5.86
C ILE A 51 3.68 8.50 5.48
N ALA A 52 2.65 8.18 6.26
CA ALA A 52 1.67 7.16 5.91
C ALA A 52 0.32 7.84 5.63
N VAL A 53 -0.19 7.67 4.43
CA VAL A 53 -1.43 8.30 3.95
C VAL A 53 -2.61 7.34 4.09
N ASP A 54 -3.77 7.87 4.47
CA ASP A 54 -5.05 7.23 4.21
C ASP A 54 -5.41 7.56 2.76
N VAL A 55 -5.38 6.56 1.88
CA VAL A 55 -5.72 6.78 0.47
C VAL A 55 -7.17 7.26 0.36
N LEU A 56 -7.47 8.11 -0.62
CA LEU A 56 -8.82 8.65 -0.86
C LEU A 56 -9.89 7.54 -0.75
N GLY A 57 -10.94 7.81 -0.01
CA GLY A 57 -12.00 6.84 0.27
C GLY A 57 -11.74 5.90 1.44
N CYS A 58 -10.54 5.91 2.04
CA CYS A 58 -10.14 5.03 3.14
C CYS A 58 -9.86 5.81 4.42
N GLY A 59 -9.96 5.12 5.56
CA GLY A 59 -9.59 5.66 6.86
C GLY A 59 -10.36 6.93 7.23
N ASN A 60 -9.62 8.01 7.43
CA ASN A 60 -10.14 9.34 7.77
C ASN A 60 -10.10 10.33 6.59
N SER A 61 -9.64 9.90 5.41
CA SER A 61 -9.69 10.70 4.20
C SER A 61 -11.10 10.82 3.64
N ASP A 62 -11.36 11.88 2.87
CA ASP A 62 -12.65 12.11 2.22
C ASP A 62 -13.02 10.99 1.25
N GLN A 63 -14.32 10.85 1.03
CA GLN A 63 -14.85 9.88 0.09
C GLN A 63 -14.95 10.49 -1.31
N PRO A 64 -14.47 9.82 -2.37
CA PRO A 64 -14.69 10.28 -3.73
C PRO A 64 -16.18 10.24 -4.08
N ASN A 65 -16.62 11.16 -4.92
CA ASN A 65 -17.98 11.20 -5.45
C ASN A 65 -18.17 10.41 -6.77
N PHE A 66 -17.11 9.71 -7.20
CA PHE A 66 -17.06 8.85 -8.39
C PHE A 66 -16.42 7.50 -8.02
N LYS A 67 -16.36 6.55 -8.95
CA LYS A 67 -15.70 5.26 -8.78
C LYS A 67 -14.25 5.36 -9.27
N PRO A 68 -13.24 5.50 -8.37
CA PRO A 68 -11.86 5.70 -8.78
C PRO A 68 -11.25 4.43 -9.39
N GLN A 69 -10.37 4.62 -10.38
CA GLN A 69 -9.44 3.63 -10.88
C GLN A 69 -8.03 3.85 -10.26
N ILE A 70 -7.08 2.96 -10.51
CA ILE A 70 -5.71 3.10 -9.97
C ILE A 70 -5.07 4.42 -10.43
N GLU A 71 -5.34 4.85 -11.65
CA GLU A 71 -4.86 6.11 -12.22
C GLU A 71 -5.39 7.34 -11.45
N ASP A 72 -6.64 7.28 -10.99
CA ASP A 72 -7.24 8.36 -10.21
C ASP A 72 -6.62 8.44 -8.80
N TYR A 73 -6.40 7.28 -8.18
CA TYR A 73 -5.68 7.22 -6.90
C TYR A 73 -4.25 7.73 -7.04
N ALA A 74 -3.54 7.37 -8.11
CA ALA A 74 -2.19 7.87 -8.35
C ALA A 74 -2.18 9.40 -8.54
N ARG A 75 -3.12 9.95 -9.30
CA ARG A 75 -3.28 11.41 -9.47
C ARG A 75 -3.57 12.09 -8.13
N ASN A 76 -4.46 11.53 -7.30
CA ASN A 76 -4.72 12.06 -5.96
C ASN A 76 -3.47 12.07 -5.07
N ILE A 77 -2.62 11.05 -5.15
CA ILE A 77 -1.33 11.04 -4.43
C ILE A 77 -0.39 12.13 -4.95
N ILE A 78 -0.38 12.44 -6.24
CA ILE A 78 0.37 13.61 -6.76
C ILE A 78 -0.16 14.91 -6.15
N HIS A 79 -1.47 15.13 -6.15
CA HIS A 79 -2.07 16.30 -5.49
C HIS A 79 -1.72 16.39 -4.00
N PHE A 80 -1.69 15.24 -3.31
CA PHE A 80 -1.26 15.18 -1.91
C PHE A 80 0.21 15.55 -1.72
N LEU A 81 1.12 15.05 -2.57
CA LEU A 81 2.53 15.42 -2.53
C LEU A 81 2.73 16.91 -2.81
N ASP A 82 1.98 17.47 -3.76
CA ASP A 82 2.02 18.91 -4.10
C ASP A 82 1.54 19.77 -2.93
N ALA A 83 0.45 19.38 -2.25
CA ALA A 83 -0.04 20.05 -1.05
C ALA A 83 0.99 20.08 0.08
N LEU A 84 1.82 19.02 0.18
CA LEU A 84 2.93 18.95 1.14
C LEU A 84 4.24 19.57 0.64
N LYS A 85 4.27 20.12 -0.60
CA LYS A 85 5.47 20.66 -1.26
C LYS A 85 6.60 19.63 -1.35
N ILE A 86 6.23 18.38 -1.65
CA ILE A 86 7.16 17.27 -1.86
C ILE A 86 7.32 17.04 -3.35
N GLU A 87 8.47 17.43 -3.89
CA GLU A 87 8.77 17.26 -5.31
C GLU A 87 9.03 15.79 -5.66
N LYS A 88 9.72 15.06 -4.79
CA LYS A 88 10.13 13.68 -5.04
C LYS A 88 10.18 12.88 -3.73
N THR A 89 9.80 11.59 -3.77
CA THR A 89 9.73 10.74 -2.58
C THR A 89 10.11 9.29 -2.86
N ASN A 90 10.58 8.59 -1.82
CA ASN A 90 10.61 7.14 -1.82
C ASN A 90 9.21 6.61 -1.52
N ILE A 91 8.82 5.51 -2.13
CA ILE A 91 7.47 4.97 -1.99
C ILE A 91 7.50 3.53 -1.47
N VAL A 92 6.71 3.26 -0.44
CA VAL A 92 6.40 1.93 0.09
C VAL A 92 4.92 1.67 -0.12
N GLY A 93 4.58 0.83 -1.07
CA GLY A 93 3.19 0.47 -1.35
C GLY A 93 2.93 -0.99 -1.01
N ARG A 94 1.79 -1.30 -0.35
CA ARG A 94 1.40 -2.67 -0.05
C ARG A 94 0.10 -3.06 -0.74
N LEU A 95 0.10 -4.20 -1.49
CA LEU A 95 -1.06 -4.70 -2.23
C LEU A 95 -1.71 -3.60 -3.09
N PHE A 96 -2.85 -3.04 -2.69
CA PHE A 96 -3.51 -1.91 -3.35
C PHE A 96 -2.58 -0.70 -3.47
N GLY A 97 -1.90 -0.32 -2.37
CA GLY A 97 -0.90 0.74 -2.39
C GLY A 97 0.29 0.43 -3.31
N ALA A 98 0.63 -0.85 -3.55
CA ALA A 98 1.65 -1.23 -4.51
C ALA A 98 1.20 -0.98 -5.97
N SER A 99 -0.09 -1.21 -6.29
CA SER A 99 -0.63 -0.88 -7.63
C SER A 99 -0.58 0.63 -7.89
N ILE A 100 -0.94 1.45 -6.90
CA ILE A 100 -0.82 2.91 -6.99
C ILE A 100 0.65 3.34 -7.15
N ALA A 101 1.55 2.73 -6.40
CA ALA A 101 2.98 3.01 -6.45
C ALA A 101 3.60 2.68 -7.82
N ILE A 102 3.17 1.60 -8.45
CA ILE A 102 3.58 1.20 -9.80
C ILE A 102 3.09 2.22 -10.83
N GLU A 103 1.82 2.64 -10.75
CA GLU A 103 1.28 3.69 -11.63
C GLU A 103 2.05 4.99 -11.48
N LEU A 104 2.33 5.43 -10.24
CA LEU A 104 3.14 6.62 -9.97
C LEU A 104 4.53 6.53 -10.60
N ALA A 105 5.22 5.40 -10.41
CA ALA A 105 6.57 5.21 -10.95
C ALA A 105 6.62 5.14 -12.49
N ALA A 106 5.53 4.70 -13.12
CA ALA A 106 5.44 4.58 -14.58
C ALA A 106 5.02 5.89 -15.27
N VAL A 107 4.12 6.67 -14.64
CA VAL A 107 3.51 7.87 -15.24
C VAL A 107 4.17 9.16 -14.75
N TYR A 108 4.67 9.18 -13.51
CA TYR A 108 5.34 10.32 -12.88
C TYR A 108 6.73 9.93 -12.35
N PRO A 109 7.64 9.40 -13.23
CA PRO A 109 8.94 8.86 -12.80
C PRO A 109 9.83 9.89 -12.10
N GLU A 110 9.66 11.18 -12.43
CA GLU A 110 10.36 12.29 -11.78
C GLU A 110 9.97 12.49 -10.31
N ARG A 111 8.79 12.00 -9.91
CA ARG A 111 8.26 12.11 -8.55
C ARG A 111 8.67 10.96 -7.63
N VAL A 112 9.29 9.89 -8.19
CA VAL A 112 9.62 8.64 -7.46
C VAL A 112 11.12 8.39 -7.44
N ASN A 113 11.72 8.37 -6.24
CA ASN A 113 13.14 8.04 -6.04
C ASN A 113 13.36 6.52 -6.08
N LYS A 114 12.86 5.82 -5.07
CA LYS A 114 12.97 4.37 -4.90
C LYS A 114 11.59 3.79 -4.66
N LEU A 115 11.37 2.56 -5.09
CA LEU A 115 10.08 1.89 -5.04
C LEU A 115 10.17 0.58 -4.26
N ILE A 116 9.41 0.46 -3.18
CA ILE A 116 9.30 -0.75 -2.37
C ILE A 116 7.88 -1.29 -2.49
N LEU A 117 7.74 -2.45 -3.12
CA LEU A 117 6.47 -3.09 -3.41
C LEU A 117 6.25 -4.26 -2.45
N CYS A 118 5.44 -4.05 -1.42
CA CYS A 118 5.14 -5.07 -0.43
C CYS A 118 3.96 -5.93 -0.87
N ASP A 119 4.17 -7.25 -0.91
CA ASP A 119 3.16 -8.22 -1.35
C ASP A 119 2.54 -7.85 -2.71
N CYS A 120 3.38 -7.41 -3.67
CA CYS A 120 2.93 -6.99 -4.99
C CYS A 120 2.22 -8.15 -5.70
N LEU A 121 1.00 -7.87 -6.16
CA LEU A 121 0.22 -8.80 -6.94
C LEU A 121 0.48 -8.54 -8.44
N TYR A 122 1.04 -9.54 -9.10
CA TYR A 122 1.07 -9.63 -10.56
C TYR A 122 0.27 -10.84 -11.00
N VAL A 123 -0.59 -10.65 -11.98
CA VAL A 123 -1.36 -11.70 -12.64
C VAL A 123 -1.24 -11.52 -14.14
N GLU A 124 -1.16 -12.60 -14.84
CA GLU A 124 -1.11 -12.63 -16.29
C GLU A 124 -2.42 -12.07 -16.87
N PRO A 125 -2.39 -11.36 -18.03
CA PRO A 125 -3.56 -10.67 -18.57
C PRO A 125 -4.81 -11.54 -18.77
N GLU A 126 -4.63 -12.81 -19.13
CA GLU A 126 -5.75 -13.76 -19.32
C GLU A 126 -6.45 -14.09 -18.00
N VAL A 127 -5.65 -14.25 -16.92
CA VAL A 127 -6.18 -14.48 -15.57
C VAL A 127 -6.87 -13.23 -15.04
N LEU A 128 -6.30 -12.06 -15.32
CA LEU A 128 -6.89 -10.77 -14.94
C LEU A 128 -8.26 -10.57 -15.60
N LYS A 129 -8.38 -10.82 -16.90
CA LYS A 129 -9.66 -10.75 -17.64
C LYS A 129 -10.74 -11.63 -17.02
N LYS A 130 -10.38 -12.87 -16.66
CA LYS A 130 -11.29 -13.79 -16.00
C LYS A 130 -11.70 -13.29 -14.62
N ALA A 131 -10.74 -12.81 -13.84
CA ALA A 131 -10.97 -12.26 -12.51
C ALA A 131 -11.89 -11.03 -12.57
N GLU A 132 -11.76 -10.17 -13.58
CA GLU A 132 -12.65 -9.02 -13.80
C GLU A 132 -14.10 -9.45 -14.07
N GLN A 133 -14.31 -10.47 -14.91
CA GLN A 133 -15.63 -11.01 -15.22
C GLN A 133 -16.30 -11.69 -14.02
N GLU A 134 -15.50 -12.33 -13.17
CA GLU A 134 -15.97 -13.07 -12.00
C GLU A 134 -15.98 -12.20 -10.73
N TYR A 135 -15.46 -10.96 -10.79
CA TYR A 135 -15.36 -10.09 -9.62
C TYR A 135 -16.75 -9.80 -9.06
N ARG A 136 -16.94 -10.21 -7.81
CA ARG A 136 -18.10 -9.88 -7.01
C ARG A 136 -17.70 -8.83 -5.99
N ASN A 137 -18.39 -7.69 -6.01
CA ASN A 137 -18.20 -6.66 -5.02
C ASN A 137 -18.43 -7.24 -3.61
N GLU A 138 -17.38 -7.34 -2.83
CA GLU A 138 -17.43 -7.75 -1.42
C GLU A 138 -17.87 -6.55 -0.55
N THR A 139 -19.05 -6.01 -0.80
CA THR A 139 -19.58 -4.91 -0.01
C THR A 139 -20.17 -5.41 1.29
N VAL A 140 -20.00 -4.64 2.35
CA VAL A 140 -20.74 -4.85 3.58
C VAL A 140 -22.18 -4.36 3.38
N VAL A 141 -23.12 -5.29 3.28
CA VAL A 141 -24.55 -4.95 3.27
C VAL A 141 -24.99 -4.69 4.72
N PHE A 142 -25.41 -3.46 5.00
CA PHE A 142 -25.88 -3.07 6.33
C PHE A 142 -27.17 -3.83 6.69
N LYS A 143 -27.24 -4.30 7.92
CA LYS A 143 -28.38 -5.02 8.47
C LYS A 143 -28.79 -4.40 9.80
N GLU A 144 -30.08 -4.28 10.04
CA GLU A 144 -30.63 -3.67 11.26
C GLU A 144 -30.22 -4.41 12.54
N ASP A 145 -30.07 -5.72 12.47
CA ASP A 145 -29.66 -6.57 13.60
C ASP A 145 -28.14 -6.49 13.93
N GLY A 146 -27.36 -5.69 13.17
CA GLY A 146 -25.92 -5.57 13.36
C GLY A 146 -25.10 -6.81 12.95
N SER A 147 -25.72 -7.85 12.39
CA SER A 147 -25.03 -9.11 12.04
C SER A 147 -23.90 -8.90 10.99
N HIS A 148 -23.97 -7.85 10.17
CA HIS A 148 -22.91 -7.49 9.25
C HIS A 148 -21.58 -7.14 9.96
N LEU A 149 -21.63 -6.53 11.15
CA LEU A 149 -20.44 -6.21 11.95
C LEU A 149 -19.81 -7.50 12.50
N ILE A 150 -20.66 -8.43 12.97
CA ILE A 150 -20.23 -9.74 13.45
C ILE A 150 -19.57 -10.54 12.31
N ASN A 151 -20.13 -10.46 11.09
CA ASN A 151 -19.56 -11.13 9.91
C ASN A 151 -18.17 -10.59 9.56
N VAL A 152 -17.96 -9.26 9.61
CA VAL A 152 -16.64 -8.66 9.41
C VAL A 152 -15.66 -9.15 10.47
N TRP A 153 -16.05 -9.14 11.74
CA TRP A 153 -15.24 -9.67 12.85
C TRP A 153 -14.86 -11.13 12.63
N ASN A 154 -15.83 -11.98 12.34
CA ASN A 154 -15.60 -13.40 12.09
C ASN A 154 -14.68 -13.63 10.91
N GLY A 155 -14.85 -12.87 9.83
CA GLY A 155 -13.96 -12.91 8.66
C GLY A 155 -12.50 -12.54 9.00
N ARG A 156 -12.28 -11.62 9.94
CA ARG A 156 -10.92 -11.28 10.43
C ARG A 156 -10.31 -12.37 11.29
N ARG A 157 -11.15 -13.16 11.99
CA ARG A 157 -10.72 -14.26 12.83
C ARG A 157 -10.61 -15.62 12.13
N ALA A 158 -11.30 -15.80 11.02
CA ALA A 158 -11.45 -17.09 10.33
C ALA A 158 -10.16 -17.66 9.73
N LYS A 159 -9.08 -16.87 9.64
CA LYS A 159 -7.78 -17.33 9.16
C LYS A 159 -6.85 -17.54 10.36
N PRO A 160 -5.94 -18.55 10.30
CA PRO A 160 -5.29 -19.19 11.46
C PRO A 160 -4.82 -18.20 12.52
N PRO A 161 -4.51 -18.67 13.74
CA PRO A 161 -4.86 -17.94 14.96
C PRO A 161 -4.40 -16.49 14.93
N VAL A 162 -5.34 -15.59 14.66
CA VAL A 162 -5.13 -14.15 14.76
C VAL A 162 -5.34 -13.75 16.22
N LYS A 163 -4.38 -13.04 16.81
CA LYS A 163 -4.53 -12.45 18.15
C LYS A 163 -5.78 -11.57 18.17
N LEU A 164 -6.56 -11.63 19.26
CA LEU A 164 -7.83 -10.88 19.38
C LEU A 164 -7.64 -9.38 19.12
N GLU A 165 -6.58 -8.80 19.68
CA GLU A 165 -6.23 -7.40 19.49
C GLU A 165 -6.02 -7.04 18.01
N MET A 166 -5.30 -7.89 17.28
CA MET A 166 -5.07 -7.69 15.83
C MET A 166 -6.36 -7.84 15.03
N ALA A 167 -7.21 -8.79 15.39
CA ALA A 167 -8.51 -8.97 14.76
C ALA A 167 -9.42 -7.74 14.99
N GLN A 168 -9.44 -7.21 16.23
CA GLN A 168 -10.19 -6.00 16.56
C GLN A 168 -9.69 -4.79 15.76
N ARG A 169 -8.38 -4.55 15.77
CA ARG A 169 -7.75 -3.47 15.02
C ARG A 169 -8.08 -3.55 13.53
N ALA A 170 -7.93 -4.74 12.93
CA ALA A 170 -8.25 -4.97 11.52
C ALA A 170 -9.73 -4.83 11.20
N THR A 171 -10.63 -5.16 12.14
CA THR A 171 -12.08 -4.98 11.96
C THR A 171 -12.44 -3.50 11.93
N ILE A 172 -11.91 -2.70 12.85
CA ILE A 172 -12.13 -1.25 12.89
C ILE A 172 -11.66 -0.60 11.58
N GLU A 173 -10.45 -0.92 11.15
CA GLU A 173 -9.88 -0.35 9.93
C GLU A 173 -10.64 -0.78 8.66
N TYR A 174 -11.12 -2.04 8.62
CA TYR A 174 -11.97 -2.51 7.54
C TYR A 174 -13.28 -1.72 7.44
N LEU A 175 -13.95 -1.49 8.56
CA LEU A 175 -15.19 -0.72 8.61
C LEU A 175 -15.00 0.76 8.24
N LYS A 176 -13.80 1.30 8.41
CA LYS A 176 -13.42 2.66 8.00
C LYS A 176 -12.93 2.72 6.56
N SER A 177 -12.66 1.61 5.90
CA SER A 177 -12.27 1.56 4.49
C SER A 177 -13.49 1.69 3.57
N ASP A 178 -13.24 1.89 2.28
CA ASP A 178 -14.28 1.88 1.26
C ASP A 178 -15.02 0.53 1.17
N LEU A 179 -14.36 -0.57 1.51
CA LEU A 179 -14.97 -1.90 1.63
C LEU A 179 -16.06 -1.95 2.69
N GLY A 180 -15.89 -1.21 3.79
CA GLY A 180 -16.87 -1.10 4.87
C GLY A 180 -17.95 -0.05 4.66
N ARG A 181 -17.71 0.95 3.81
CA ARG A 181 -18.56 2.14 3.65
C ARG A 181 -19.26 2.24 2.29
N ARG A 182 -18.64 1.69 1.26
CA ARG A 182 -19.04 1.83 -0.14
C ARG A 182 -19.01 0.48 -0.85
N ALA A 183 -18.88 0.54 -2.17
CA ALA A 183 -18.91 -0.62 -3.04
C ALA A 183 -17.58 -1.37 -3.19
N GLY A 184 -16.57 -1.10 -2.34
CA GLY A 184 -15.25 -1.75 -2.44
C GLY A 184 -14.48 -1.30 -3.68
N ASP A 185 -14.54 -0.02 -4.02
CA ASP A 185 -13.94 0.55 -5.22
C ASP A 185 -12.43 0.32 -5.29
N SER A 186 -11.71 0.46 -4.17
CA SER A 186 -10.27 0.21 -4.10
C SER A 186 -9.90 -1.24 -4.39
N HIS A 187 -10.73 -2.16 -3.95
CA HIS A 187 -10.54 -3.60 -4.19
C HIS A 187 -10.79 -3.94 -5.66
N HIS A 188 -11.88 -3.40 -6.22
CA HIS A 188 -12.18 -3.54 -7.64
C HIS A 188 -11.07 -2.93 -8.50
N ALA A 189 -10.70 -1.66 -8.27
CA ALA A 189 -9.66 -0.98 -9.03
C ALA A 189 -8.34 -1.79 -9.07
N LYS A 190 -7.92 -2.34 -7.93
CA LYS A 190 -6.73 -3.20 -7.86
C LYS A 190 -6.88 -4.48 -8.69
N PHE A 191 -8.06 -5.11 -8.71
CA PHE A 191 -8.25 -6.40 -9.39
C PHE A 191 -8.39 -6.28 -10.90
N VAL A 192 -8.85 -5.13 -11.42
CA VAL A 192 -8.97 -4.91 -12.87
C VAL A 192 -7.75 -4.23 -13.48
N TYR A 193 -6.81 -3.77 -12.66
CA TYR A 193 -5.64 -3.04 -13.10
C TYR A 193 -4.50 -3.97 -13.52
N ASP A 194 -4.10 -3.90 -14.80
CA ASP A 194 -2.92 -4.61 -15.29
C ASP A 194 -1.64 -3.85 -14.96
N VAL A 195 -0.92 -4.35 -13.97
CA VAL A 195 0.37 -3.77 -13.54
C VAL A 195 1.52 -4.06 -14.52
N GLY A 196 1.41 -5.07 -15.38
CA GLY A 196 2.50 -5.54 -16.24
C GLY A 196 3.08 -4.46 -17.14
N PRO A 197 2.27 -3.76 -17.97
CA PRO A 197 2.74 -2.67 -18.83
C PRO A 197 3.36 -1.49 -18.07
N ARG A 198 2.95 -1.27 -16.82
CA ARG A 198 3.48 -0.22 -15.96
C ARG A 198 4.80 -0.60 -15.29
N LEU A 199 4.91 -1.85 -14.83
CA LEU A 199 6.15 -2.39 -14.27
C LEU A 199 7.30 -2.24 -15.27
N SER A 200 7.08 -2.56 -16.54
CA SER A 200 8.08 -2.45 -17.60
C SER A 200 8.55 -1.01 -17.86
N LYS A 201 7.77 0.00 -17.46
CA LYS A 201 8.12 1.43 -17.60
C LYS A 201 8.81 2.02 -16.39
N THR A 202 8.87 1.27 -15.27
CA THR A 202 9.46 1.73 -14.01
C THR A 202 10.98 1.91 -14.18
N LYS A 203 11.46 3.13 -13.90
CA LYS A 203 12.89 3.50 -13.98
C LYS A 203 13.57 3.55 -12.62
N SER A 204 12.77 3.70 -11.55
CA SER A 204 13.27 3.75 -10.17
C SER A 204 13.84 2.40 -9.75
N PRO A 205 14.84 2.36 -8.86
CA PRO A 205 15.24 1.13 -8.19
C PRO A 205 14.06 0.49 -7.45
N VAL A 206 13.88 -0.83 -7.59
CA VAL A 206 12.73 -1.58 -7.04
C VAL A 206 13.18 -2.65 -6.07
N LEU A 207 12.53 -2.68 -4.89
CA LEU A 207 12.53 -3.82 -3.97
C LEU A 207 11.15 -4.47 -3.98
N LEU A 208 11.11 -5.76 -4.29
CA LEU A 208 9.95 -6.62 -4.06
C LEU A 208 10.09 -7.23 -2.66
N LEU A 209 9.24 -6.83 -1.72
CA LEU A 209 9.24 -7.29 -0.34
C LEU A 209 8.02 -8.15 -0.08
N TYR A 210 8.22 -9.44 0.15
CA TYR A 210 7.12 -10.36 0.36
C TYR A 210 7.05 -10.87 1.80
N SER A 211 5.84 -11.04 2.28
CA SER A 211 5.54 -11.83 3.46
C SER A 211 5.19 -13.27 3.04
N GLU A 212 5.80 -14.26 3.69
CA GLU A 212 5.58 -15.68 3.39
C GLU A 212 4.08 -16.03 3.39
N ARG A 213 3.34 -15.49 4.36
CA ARG A 213 1.92 -15.75 4.51
C ARG A 213 1.03 -15.18 3.40
N SER A 214 1.48 -14.19 2.67
CA SER A 214 0.69 -13.63 1.57
C SER A 214 0.46 -14.64 0.44
N GLY A 215 1.35 -15.63 0.32
CA GLY A 215 1.35 -16.59 -0.78
C GLY A 215 1.72 -15.98 -2.13
N LEU A 216 2.14 -14.71 -2.15
CA LEU A 216 2.42 -13.98 -3.41
C LEU A 216 3.90 -14.03 -3.82
N TYR A 217 4.79 -14.54 -2.97
CA TYR A 217 6.21 -14.63 -3.27
C TYR A 217 6.53 -15.33 -4.61
N PRO A 218 5.84 -16.40 -5.04
CA PRO A 218 6.08 -17.02 -6.34
C PRO A 218 5.87 -16.06 -7.53
N ARG A 219 5.10 -14.98 -7.36
CA ARG A 219 4.88 -13.94 -8.39
C ARG A 219 6.12 -13.08 -8.63
N ALA A 220 7.08 -13.09 -7.71
CA ALA A 220 8.34 -12.33 -7.86
C ALA A 220 9.08 -12.68 -9.15
N GLU A 221 9.11 -13.95 -9.54
CA GLU A 221 9.81 -14.41 -10.76
C GLU A 221 9.19 -13.82 -12.05
N ALA A 222 7.86 -13.69 -12.09
CA ALA A 222 7.19 -13.06 -13.22
C ALA A 222 7.50 -11.55 -13.28
N ILE A 223 7.53 -10.86 -12.12
CA ILE A 223 7.88 -9.44 -12.05
C ILE A 223 9.36 -9.22 -12.41
N LYS A 224 10.28 -10.10 -12.00
CA LYS A 224 11.70 -10.03 -12.38
C LYS A 224 11.93 -10.09 -13.87
N LYS A 225 11.07 -10.77 -14.63
CA LYS A 225 11.15 -10.76 -16.11
C LYS A 225 10.82 -9.37 -16.69
N LEU A 226 9.99 -8.59 -16.01
CA LEU A 226 9.63 -7.22 -16.42
C LEU A 226 10.60 -6.17 -15.90
N ILE A 227 11.20 -6.39 -14.73
CA ILE A 227 12.20 -5.53 -14.08
C ILE A 227 13.39 -6.38 -13.62
N PRO A 228 14.32 -6.76 -14.53
CA PRO A 228 15.42 -7.67 -14.18
C PRO A 228 16.34 -7.15 -13.07
N SER A 229 16.43 -5.83 -12.91
CA SER A 229 17.27 -5.17 -11.88
C SER A 229 16.62 -5.08 -10.50
N CYS A 230 15.36 -5.55 -10.32
CA CYS A 230 14.72 -5.46 -9.01
C CYS A 230 15.37 -6.41 -8.00
N SER A 231 15.48 -5.94 -6.75
CA SER A 231 15.82 -6.78 -5.61
C SER A 231 14.58 -7.50 -5.09
N VAL A 232 14.76 -8.70 -4.53
CA VAL A 232 13.66 -9.48 -3.93
C VAL A 232 14.04 -9.91 -2.52
N LYS A 233 13.14 -9.71 -1.57
CA LYS A 233 13.30 -10.16 -0.17
C LYS A 233 12.02 -10.82 0.32
N LEU A 234 12.15 -11.98 0.95
CA LEU A 234 11.08 -12.70 1.64
C LEU A 234 11.26 -12.57 3.15
N ILE A 235 10.22 -12.15 3.85
CA ILE A 235 10.14 -12.20 5.31
C ILE A 235 9.39 -13.46 5.70
N THR A 236 10.11 -14.41 6.31
CA THR A 236 9.59 -15.69 6.74
C THR A 236 8.90 -15.64 8.11
N GLY A 237 8.12 -16.68 8.45
CA GLY A 237 7.40 -16.77 9.71
C GLY A 237 6.43 -15.63 9.92
N THR A 238 5.89 -15.06 8.85
CA THR A 238 5.00 -13.90 8.94
C THR A 238 3.59 -14.30 9.37
N PRO A 239 2.98 -13.57 10.31
CA PRO A 239 1.59 -13.74 10.71
C PRO A 239 0.61 -13.05 9.73
N SER A 240 -0.67 -12.98 10.09
CA SER A 240 -1.71 -12.40 9.24
C SER A 240 -1.58 -10.89 9.03
N PHE A 241 -0.94 -10.19 9.98
CA PHE A 241 -0.71 -8.74 9.95
C PHE A 241 0.79 -8.45 10.15
N PRO A 242 1.62 -8.76 9.15
CA PRO A 242 3.07 -8.76 9.31
C PRO A 242 3.65 -7.39 9.66
N THR A 243 3.08 -6.30 9.17
CA THR A 243 3.49 -4.92 9.47
C THR A 243 3.29 -4.54 10.94
N TRP A 244 2.29 -5.13 11.61
CA TRP A 244 2.04 -4.93 13.04
C TRP A 244 2.76 -5.94 13.93
N GLU A 245 2.96 -7.16 13.43
CA GLU A 245 3.45 -8.28 14.25
C GLU A 245 4.94 -8.57 14.04
N LYS A 246 5.52 -8.08 12.92
CA LYS A 246 6.95 -8.16 12.60
C LYS A 246 7.52 -6.82 12.11
N PRO A 247 7.25 -5.72 12.82
CA PRO A 247 7.63 -4.38 12.35
C PRO A 247 9.15 -4.21 12.23
N ALA A 248 9.94 -4.89 13.05
CA ALA A 248 11.39 -4.78 13.03
C ALA A 248 11.98 -5.32 11.73
N GLU A 249 11.53 -6.50 11.27
CA GLU A 249 11.98 -7.13 10.04
C GLU A 249 11.58 -6.33 8.80
N TYR A 250 10.35 -5.80 8.79
CA TYR A 250 9.88 -4.91 7.72
C TYR A 250 10.69 -3.61 7.68
N THR A 251 10.87 -2.98 8.84
CA THR A 251 11.65 -1.73 8.94
C THR A 251 13.08 -1.93 8.49
N ALA A 252 13.73 -3.02 8.94
CA ALA A 252 15.11 -3.33 8.53
C ALA A 252 15.20 -3.52 7.01
N ALA A 253 14.30 -4.27 6.40
CA ALA A 253 14.28 -4.48 4.95
C ALA A 253 14.11 -3.18 4.16
N ILE A 254 13.23 -2.30 4.62
CA ILE A 254 12.97 -0.99 4.00
C ILE A 254 14.21 -0.09 4.14
N LEU A 255 14.76 0.04 5.36
CA LEU A 255 15.92 0.90 5.61
C LEU A 255 17.17 0.42 4.88
N ASP A 256 17.43 -0.88 4.85
CA ASP A 256 18.55 -1.46 4.10
C ASP A 256 18.48 -1.07 2.62
N PHE A 257 17.31 -1.20 1.99
CA PHE A 257 17.14 -0.85 0.60
C PHE A 257 17.25 0.67 0.35
N LEU A 258 16.69 1.48 1.24
CA LEU A 258 16.79 2.94 1.11
C LEU A 258 18.24 3.44 1.22
N GLN A 259 19.09 2.80 2.05
CA GLN A 259 20.46 3.22 2.32
C GLN A 259 21.50 2.64 1.36
N ASN A 260 21.38 1.36 0.97
CA ASN A 260 22.42 0.67 0.21
C ASN A 260 22.61 1.17 -1.25
N LEU A 261 21.63 1.85 -1.82
CA LEU A 261 21.76 2.45 -3.17
C LEU A 261 22.44 3.82 -3.14
N ASP A 262 22.55 4.46 -1.96
CA ASP A 262 23.23 5.75 -1.81
C ASP A 262 24.77 5.55 -1.76
N SER A 263 25.25 4.38 -1.32
CA SER A 263 26.68 4.04 -1.28
C SER A 263 27.32 3.84 -2.67
N HIS A 264 26.55 3.51 -3.70
CA HIS A 264 27.08 3.39 -5.07
C HIS A 264 27.20 4.74 -5.82
N ASN A 265 26.44 5.77 -5.40
CA ASN A 265 26.53 7.10 -5.98
C ASN A 265 27.63 7.99 -5.37
N THR A 266 28.16 7.61 -4.19
CA THR A 266 29.25 8.37 -3.52
C THR A 266 30.65 7.91 -3.91
N MET A 267 30.80 6.79 -4.62
CA MET A 267 32.10 6.32 -5.14
C MET A 267 32.43 6.78 -6.56
N SER A 268 31.57 7.61 -7.18
CA SER A 268 31.75 8.10 -8.56
C SER A 268 31.87 9.63 -8.64
N LYS A 269 32.49 10.26 -7.62
CA LYS A 269 32.88 11.68 -7.68
C LYS A 269 34.34 11.84 -7.33
#